data_50ad0bcc271914d8bd5eaf29d79bda68
#
_entry.id   50ad0bcc271914d8bd5eaf29d79bda68
#
_cell.length_a   1.000
_cell.length_b   1.000
_cell.length_c   1.000
_cell.angle_alpha   90.00
_cell.angle_beta   90.00
_cell.angle_gamma   90.00
#
_symmetry.space_group_name_H-M   'P 1'
#
loop_
_entity.id
_entity.type
_entity.pdbx_description
1 polymer ?
#
loop_
_entity_poly.entity_id
_entity_poly.type
_entity_poly.pdbx_seq_one_letter_code
_entity_poly.pdbx_strand_id
1 'polypeptide(L)'
;MSDIKNKVISALSTVIEPELHRDIVSLNMVRDLEVQGDTAKFTIVLTTPACPLKHVFEKLCHEAVVGRVEGINQLDIQWDAQVPTDRRIHGRLDVPMKSIIAVGSGKGGVGKSTVAVNLAAALAQAGASVGLIDADILNPNIPTMTGLGHGRPKVVDDKMIPLEAYGFKLMSTGFLTTPDRPMILRGPMLHSAIRQFFTDVRWGNLDYMIVDLPPGTGDAPLSLAQSFPLTGAIIVTQPQDVAVADALRSIAMFETLNVPLLGVVENMAGDFFGEGGGERLAQERSVPFLGRIPLDAEVRKGGDFGRPIVLYMPESPAGQAFQALAQTVAARISVVMLQAADVIPLNIIG
;
A
#
# COMPACT_ATOMS: atom_id res chain seq x y z
N MET A 1 15.12 0.30 -40.23
CA MET A 1 14.83 0.72 -38.83
C MET A 1 13.45 0.25 -38.34
N SER A 2 12.36 0.41 -39.10
CA SER A 2 11.02 -0.06 -38.71
C SER A 2 10.94 -1.58 -38.45
N ASP A 3 11.62 -2.40 -39.26
CA ASP A 3 11.60 -3.87 -39.15
C ASP A 3 12.29 -4.40 -37.87
N ILE A 4 13.45 -3.84 -37.50
CA ILE A 4 14.17 -4.23 -36.27
C ILE A 4 13.38 -3.81 -35.03
N LYS A 5 12.77 -2.64 -35.04
CA LYS A 5 11.90 -2.17 -33.95
C LYS A 5 10.71 -3.13 -33.71
N ASN A 6 10.07 -3.59 -34.81
CA ASN A 6 8.98 -4.57 -34.71
C ASN A 6 9.46 -5.93 -34.19
N LYS A 7 10.66 -6.37 -34.56
CA LYS A 7 11.27 -7.60 -34.03
C LYS A 7 11.54 -7.49 -32.53
N VAL A 8 12.04 -6.34 -32.05
CA VAL A 8 12.25 -6.09 -30.62
C VAL A 8 10.90 -6.10 -29.87
N ILE A 9 9.86 -5.44 -30.37
CA ILE A 9 8.51 -5.46 -29.77
C ILE A 9 7.99 -6.91 -29.71
N SER A 10 8.12 -7.68 -30.79
CA SER A 10 7.70 -9.07 -30.81
C SER A 10 8.46 -9.94 -29.82
N ALA A 11 9.76 -9.70 -29.63
CA ALA A 11 10.57 -10.38 -28.63
C ALA A 11 10.13 -10.00 -27.20
N LEU A 12 9.90 -8.71 -26.92
CA LEU A 12 9.42 -8.23 -25.62
C LEU A 12 7.99 -8.74 -25.28
N SER A 13 7.15 -9.03 -26.30
CA SER A 13 5.84 -9.67 -26.09
C SER A 13 5.93 -11.10 -25.56
N THR A 14 7.11 -11.71 -25.49
CA THR A 14 7.31 -13.02 -24.84
C THR A 14 7.62 -12.88 -23.34
N VAL A 15 7.89 -11.67 -22.87
CA VAL A 15 8.17 -11.40 -21.44
C VAL A 15 6.85 -11.26 -20.70
N ILE A 16 6.57 -12.23 -19.85
CA ILE A 16 5.33 -12.30 -19.07
C ILE A 16 5.55 -11.64 -17.71
N GLU A 17 4.67 -10.74 -17.33
CA GLU A 17 4.58 -10.19 -15.99
C GLU A 17 4.08 -11.28 -15.03
N PRO A 18 4.86 -11.65 -13.97
CA PRO A 18 4.57 -12.83 -13.17
C PRO A 18 3.26 -12.79 -12.38
N GLU A 19 2.80 -11.60 -11.97
CA GLU A 19 1.61 -11.45 -11.13
C GLU A 19 0.33 -11.31 -11.95
N LEU A 20 0.43 -10.70 -13.15
CA LEU A 20 -0.70 -10.45 -14.04
C LEU A 20 -0.87 -11.54 -15.10
N HIS A 21 0.14 -12.42 -15.30
CA HIS A 21 0.17 -13.48 -16.30
C HIS A 21 -0.11 -12.97 -17.73
N ARG A 22 0.32 -11.75 -18.03
CA ARG A 22 0.19 -11.09 -19.33
C ARG A 22 1.55 -10.53 -19.76
N ASP A 23 1.75 -10.39 -21.08
CA ASP A 23 3.00 -9.84 -21.57
C ASP A 23 3.12 -8.32 -21.33
N ILE A 24 4.34 -7.84 -21.16
CA ILE A 24 4.65 -6.44 -20.82
C ILE A 24 4.29 -5.46 -21.94
N VAL A 25 4.17 -5.92 -23.19
CA VAL A 25 3.78 -5.07 -24.32
C VAL A 25 2.26 -4.87 -24.33
N SER A 26 1.47 -5.95 -24.17
CA SER A 26 0.01 -5.86 -24.05
C SER A 26 -0.46 -5.10 -22.82
N LEU A 27 0.35 -5.10 -21.75
CA LEU A 27 0.15 -4.30 -20.54
C LEU A 27 0.55 -2.83 -20.71
N ASN A 28 1.03 -2.44 -21.92
CA ASN A 28 1.51 -1.09 -22.21
C ASN A 28 2.63 -0.61 -21.25
N MET A 29 3.44 -1.56 -20.75
CA MET A 29 4.57 -1.28 -19.87
C MET A 29 5.81 -0.84 -20.65
N VAL A 30 5.92 -1.14 -21.96
CA VAL A 30 7.05 -0.76 -22.81
C VAL A 30 6.71 0.53 -23.54
N ARG A 31 7.54 1.57 -23.35
CA ARG A 31 7.39 2.89 -24.00
C ARG A 31 8.72 3.37 -24.60
N ASP A 32 8.61 4.33 -25.49
CA ASP A 32 9.73 5.08 -26.07
C ASP A 32 10.83 4.19 -26.67
N LEU A 33 10.44 3.07 -27.30
CA LEU A 33 11.39 2.16 -27.92
C LEU A 33 12.09 2.83 -29.10
N GLU A 34 13.41 2.92 -29.02
CA GLU A 34 14.32 3.38 -30.07
C GLU A 34 15.39 2.33 -30.31
N VAL A 35 15.88 2.26 -31.55
CA VAL A 35 17.02 1.39 -31.92
C VAL A 35 18.10 2.27 -32.54
N GLN A 36 19.26 2.27 -31.93
CA GLN A 36 20.44 3.03 -32.37
C GLN A 36 21.65 2.10 -32.51
N GLY A 37 22.04 1.81 -33.76
CA GLY A 37 23.10 0.84 -34.02
C GLY A 37 22.68 -0.57 -33.58
N ASP A 38 23.38 -1.16 -32.64
CA ASP A 38 23.12 -2.46 -32.07
C ASP A 38 22.48 -2.41 -30.65
N THR A 39 22.06 -1.24 -30.23
CA THR A 39 21.46 -1.00 -28.92
C THR A 39 19.95 -0.70 -29.06
N ALA A 40 19.12 -1.43 -28.33
CA ALA A 40 17.71 -1.09 -28.15
C ALA A 40 17.49 -0.37 -26.82
N LYS A 41 16.95 0.86 -26.90
CA LYS A 41 16.64 1.70 -25.76
C LYS A 41 15.13 1.79 -25.59
N PHE A 42 14.62 1.58 -24.37
CA PHE A 42 13.20 1.72 -24.05
C PHE A 42 12.98 1.95 -22.57
N THR A 43 11.79 2.45 -22.23
CA THR A 43 11.34 2.65 -20.86
C THR A 43 10.40 1.52 -20.45
N ILE A 44 10.64 0.88 -19.31
CA ILE A 44 9.66 0.01 -18.67
C ILE A 44 8.93 0.83 -17.60
N VAL A 45 7.62 0.97 -17.78
CA VAL A 45 6.73 1.65 -16.84
C VAL A 45 6.13 0.61 -15.91
N LEU A 46 6.59 0.59 -14.68
CA LEU A 46 6.09 -0.29 -13.61
C LEU A 46 4.75 0.22 -13.07
N THR A 47 3.96 -0.66 -12.51
CA THR A 47 2.68 -0.32 -11.85
C THR A 47 2.86 0.26 -10.45
N THR A 48 4.08 0.24 -9.92
CA THR A 48 4.46 0.84 -8.62
C THR A 48 5.96 1.14 -8.59
N PRO A 49 6.39 2.24 -7.96
CA PRO A 49 7.81 2.51 -7.76
C PRO A 49 8.48 1.50 -6.80
N ALA A 50 7.68 0.83 -5.94
CA ALA A 50 8.15 -0.20 -5.01
C ALA A 50 8.17 -1.62 -5.62
N CYS A 51 8.21 -1.77 -6.96
CA CYS A 51 8.16 -3.07 -7.61
C CYS A 51 9.37 -3.95 -7.25
N PRO A 52 9.17 -5.16 -6.68
CA PRO A 52 10.26 -6.07 -6.33
C PRO A 52 10.86 -6.76 -7.56
N LEU A 53 10.13 -6.75 -8.70
CA LEU A 53 10.46 -7.54 -9.89
C LEU A 53 11.36 -6.80 -10.89
N LYS A 54 11.88 -5.61 -10.55
CA LYS A 54 12.70 -4.81 -11.47
C LYS A 54 13.86 -5.59 -12.07
N HIS A 55 14.64 -6.30 -11.24
CA HIS A 55 15.75 -7.13 -11.71
C HIS A 55 15.31 -8.36 -12.52
N VAL A 56 14.10 -8.88 -12.22
CA VAL A 56 13.51 -9.99 -12.97
C VAL A 56 13.17 -9.53 -14.38
N PHE A 57 12.51 -8.37 -14.52
CA PHE A 57 12.21 -7.79 -15.84
C PHE A 57 13.48 -7.49 -16.64
N GLU A 58 14.49 -6.91 -16.01
CA GLU A 58 15.77 -6.64 -16.67
C GLU A 58 16.36 -7.91 -17.28
N LYS A 59 16.43 -8.99 -16.49
CA LYS A 59 16.93 -10.28 -16.94
C LYS A 59 16.09 -10.87 -18.08
N LEU A 60 14.75 -10.89 -17.91
CA LEU A 60 13.82 -11.45 -18.90
C LEU A 60 13.87 -10.67 -20.23
N CYS A 61 13.94 -9.34 -20.19
CA CYS A 61 14.09 -8.52 -21.39
C CYS A 61 15.42 -8.80 -22.10
N HIS A 62 16.50 -8.94 -21.32
CA HIS A 62 17.80 -9.30 -21.87
C HIS A 62 17.75 -10.66 -22.58
N GLU A 63 17.19 -11.69 -21.95
CA GLU A 63 17.04 -13.03 -22.51
C GLU A 63 16.11 -13.08 -23.73
N ALA A 64 15.11 -12.21 -23.77
CA ALA A 64 14.17 -12.14 -24.87
C ALA A 64 14.75 -11.46 -26.13
N VAL A 65 15.58 -10.43 -25.96
CA VAL A 65 16.02 -9.56 -27.06
C VAL A 65 17.46 -9.84 -27.47
N VAL A 66 18.39 -9.87 -26.50
CA VAL A 66 19.83 -10.04 -26.82
C VAL A 66 20.11 -11.45 -27.29
N GLY A 67 20.74 -11.57 -28.46
CA GLY A 67 21.04 -12.86 -29.10
C GLY A 67 19.85 -13.55 -29.80
N ARG A 68 18.61 -12.98 -29.71
CA ARG A 68 17.44 -13.49 -30.44
C ARG A 68 16.98 -12.54 -31.54
N VAL A 69 17.19 -11.24 -31.37
CA VAL A 69 16.92 -10.23 -32.40
C VAL A 69 18.23 -9.92 -33.11
N GLU A 70 18.35 -10.34 -34.36
CA GLU A 70 19.53 -10.10 -35.17
C GLU A 70 19.84 -8.59 -35.27
N GLY A 71 21.08 -8.24 -34.94
CA GLY A 71 21.56 -6.85 -34.96
C GLY A 71 21.38 -6.11 -33.62
N ILE A 72 20.84 -6.72 -32.56
CA ILE A 72 20.77 -6.13 -31.22
C ILE A 72 21.68 -6.92 -30.26
N ASN A 73 22.65 -6.21 -29.68
CA ASN A 73 23.61 -6.77 -28.74
C ASN A 73 23.51 -6.14 -27.34
N GLN A 74 22.85 -4.98 -27.23
CA GLN A 74 22.75 -4.25 -25.98
C GLN A 74 21.33 -3.72 -25.73
N LEU A 75 20.94 -3.63 -24.46
CA LEU A 75 19.73 -2.96 -24.01
C LEU A 75 20.08 -1.80 -23.09
N ASP A 76 19.41 -0.65 -23.31
CA ASP A 76 19.36 0.49 -22.39
C ASP A 76 17.92 0.60 -21.85
N ILE A 77 17.68 0.01 -20.68
CA ILE A 77 16.36 -0.04 -20.06
C ILE A 77 16.24 1.12 -19.07
N GLN A 78 15.35 2.07 -19.37
CA GLN A 78 14.96 3.11 -18.44
C GLN A 78 13.74 2.66 -17.63
N TRP A 79 13.64 3.18 -16.41
CA TRP A 79 12.59 2.78 -15.49
C TRP A 79 11.73 3.98 -15.12
N ASP A 80 10.44 3.80 -15.21
CA ASP A 80 9.42 4.73 -14.72
C ASP A 80 8.37 3.95 -13.94
N ALA A 81 7.52 4.63 -13.18
CA ALA A 81 6.45 3.99 -12.45
C ALA A 81 5.17 4.82 -12.52
N GLN A 82 4.08 4.17 -12.85
CA GLN A 82 2.76 4.79 -12.90
C GLN A 82 1.76 3.94 -12.13
N VAL A 83 1.47 4.33 -10.88
CA VAL A 83 0.45 3.65 -10.07
C VAL A 83 -0.90 3.81 -10.75
N PRO A 84 -1.64 2.71 -11.01
CA PRO A 84 -2.99 2.78 -11.58
C PRO A 84 -3.94 3.54 -10.64
N THR A 85 -5.04 4.06 -11.19
CA THR A 85 -6.07 4.76 -10.42
C THR A 85 -7.28 3.86 -10.22
N ASP A 86 -7.72 3.71 -8.98
CA ASP A 86 -8.96 3.00 -8.66
C ASP A 86 -10.18 3.83 -9.06
N ARG A 87 -10.85 3.44 -10.12
CA ARG A 87 -12.02 4.15 -10.66
C ARG A 87 -13.20 4.23 -9.67
N ARG A 88 -13.26 3.33 -8.68
CA ARG A 88 -14.30 3.34 -7.65
C ARG A 88 -14.19 4.53 -6.71
N ILE A 89 -12.98 5.09 -6.55
CA ILE A 89 -12.73 6.28 -5.72
C ILE A 89 -13.37 7.50 -6.37
N HIS A 90 -13.09 7.76 -7.64
CA HIS A 90 -13.60 8.95 -8.34
C HIS A 90 -15.12 9.00 -8.51
N GLY A 91 -15.83 7.88 -8.40
CA GLY A 91 -17.30 7.85 -8.44
C GLY A 91 -17.97 8.22 -7.11
N ARG A 92 -17.22 8.22 -5.99
CA ARG A 92 -17.76 8.43 -4.63
C ARG A 92 -17.12 9.59 -3.88
N LEU A 93 -15.84 9.86 -4.14
CA LEU A 93 -15.09 10.96 -3.53
C LEU A 93 -14.31 11.69 -4.63
N ASP A 94 -14.45 13.02 -4.65
CA ASP A 94 -13.61 13.87 -5.49
C ASP A 94 -12.32 14.19 -4.73
N VAL A 95 -11.42 13.20 -4.68
CA VAL A 95 -10.13 13.31 -3.97
C VAL A 95 -8.99 12.89 -4.90
N PRO A 96 -7.84 13.56 -4.84
CA PRO A 96 -6.71 13.31 -5.74
C PRO A 96 -5.87 12.11 -5.27
N MET A 97 -6.51 10.97 -5.05
CA MET A 97 -5.88 9.74 -4.55
C MET A 97 -6.11 8.59 -5.53
N LYS A 98 -5.05 7.82 -5.83
CA LYS A 98 -5.15 6.68 -6.75
C LYS A 98 -5.66 5.42 -6.07
N SER A 99 -5.29 5.20 -4.80
CA SER A 99 -5.75 4.05 -4.01
C SER A 99 -5.91 4.40 -2.53
N ILE A 100 -6.87 3.75 -1.86
CA ILE A 100 -7.15 3.89 -0.42
C ILE A 100 -7.06 2.50 0.21
N ILE A 101 -6.12 2.33 1.15
CA ILE A 101 -5.78 1.07 1.80
C ILE A 101 -6.16 1.15 3.26
N ALA A 102 -7.05 0.29 3.71
CA ALA A 102 -7.35 0.15 5.13
C ALA A 102 -6.36 -0.79 5.81
N VAL A 103 -5.85 -0.41 6.97
CA VAL A 103 -5.11 -1.29 7.88
C VAL A 103 -5.99 -1.57 9.08
N GLY A 104 -6.42 -2.81 9.20
CA GLY A 104 -7.35 -3.29 10.22
C GLY A 104 -6.74 -4.38 11.09
N SER A 105 -7.36 -4.63 12.23
CA SER A 105 -6.99 -5.73 13.15
C SER A 105 -8.18 -6.16 13.97
N GLY A 106 -8.22 -7.44 14.38
CA GLY A 106 -9.30 -8.01 15.19
C GLY A 106 -9.30 -7.53 16.64
N LYS A 107 -8.14 -7.12 17.16
CA LYS A 107 -7.98 -6.61 18.54
C LYS A 107 -6.92 -5.53 18.63
N GLY A 108 -6.90 -4.80 19.73
CA GLY A 108 -5.84 -3.85 20.07
C GLY A 108 -4.53 -4.54 20.44
N GLY A 109 -3.41 -3.81 20.30
CA GLY A 109 -2.09 -4.27 20.75
C GLY A 109 -1.35 -5.21 19.79
N VAL A 110 -1.89 -5.52 18.60
CA VAL A 110 -1.21 -6.35 17.60
C VAL A 110 -0.18 -5.60 16.75
N GLY A 111 -0.01 -4.29 16.96
CA GLY A 111 0.92 -3.45 16.21
C GLY A 111 0.38 -2.93 14.88
N LYS A 112 -0.94 -2.80 14.72
CA LYS A 112 -1.62 -2.26 13.54
C LYS A 112 -1.03 -0.91 13.09
N SER A 113 -0.97 0.07 13.98
CA SER A 113 -0.42 1.40 13.70
C SER A 113 1.07 1.37 13.38
N THR A 114 1.83 0.45 14.00
CA THR A 114 3.25 0.22 13.68
C THR A 114 3.40 -0.25 12.23
N VAL A 115 2.54 -1.18 11.79
CA VAL A 115 2.50 -1.64 10.39
C VAL A 115 2.13 -0.49 9.47
N ALA A 116 1.10 0.30 9.79
CA ALA A 116 0.65 1.41 8.97
C ALA A 116 1.76 2.47 8.77
N VAL A 117 2.45 2.86 9.84
CA VAL A 117 3.54 3.86 9.79
C VAL A 117 4.73 3.35 8.98
N ASN A 118 5.20 2.12 9.24
CA ASN A 118 6.35 1.56 8.53
C ASN A 118 6.02 1.27 7.06
N LEU A 119 4.79 0.87 6.74
CA LEU A 119 4.31 0.72 5.35
C LEU A 119 4.32 2.08 4.63
N ALA A 120 3.78 3.13 5.25
CA ALA A 120 3.79 4.48 4.68
C ALA A 120 5.22 4.97 4.41
N ALA A 121 6.10 4.79 5.39
CA ALA A 121 7.50 5.19 5.30
C ALA A 121 8.26 4.42 4.20
N ALA A 122 8.05 3.10 4.10
CA ALA A 122 8.70 2.27 3.07
C ALA A 122 8.21 2.61 1.65
N LEU A 123 6.91 2.83 1.46
CA LEU A 123 6.36 3.24 0.17
C LEU A 123 6.87 4.63 -0.25
N ALA A 124 6.93 5.57 0.69
CA ALA A 124 7.47 6.90 0.43
C ALA A 124 8.97 6.85 0.09
N GLN A 125 9.76 6.03 0.79
CA GLN A 125 11.18 5.81 0.49
C GLN A 125 11.38 5.21 -0.91
N ALA A 126 10.45 4.36 -1.36
CA ALA A 126 10.47 3.82 -2.72
C ALA A 126 10.06 4.83 -3.80
N GLY A 127 9.69 6.06 -3.42
CA GLY A 127 9.35 7.16 -4.34
C GLY A 127 7.87 7.36 -4.60
N ALA A 128 6.97 6.67 -3.88
CA ALA A 128 5.54 6.89 -4.00
C ALA A 128 5.09 8.15 -3.23
N SER A 129 4.06 8.82 -3.73
CA SER A 129 3.36 9.89 -3.00
C SER A 129 2.36 9.26 -2.02
N VAL A 130 2.62 9.36 -0.72
CA VAL A 130 1.86 8.64 0.32
C VAL A 130 1.19 9.60 1.30
N GLY A 131 -0.06 9.30 1.63
CA GLY A 131 -0.80 9.89 2.75
C GLY A 131 -1.11 8.82 3.80
N LEU A 132 -1.13 9.23 5.07
CA LEU A 132 -1.51 8.38 6.20
C LEU A 132 -2.59 9.09 7.02
N ILE A 133 -3.72 8.45 7.23
CA ILE A 133 -4.78 8.91 8.14
C ILE A 133 -4.79 7.99 9.36
N ASP A 134 -4.58 8.59 10.53
CA ASP A 134 -4.84 7.95 11.82
C ASP A 134 -6.33 8.09 12.16
N ALA A 135 -7.06 7.02 11.94
CA ALA A 135 -8.50 6.95 12.19
C ALA A 135 -8.84 6.33 13.57
N ASP A 136 -7.85 5.97 14.38
CA ASP A 136 -8.05 5.57 15.78
C ASP A 136 -8.15 6.82 16.67
N ILE A 137 -9.33 7.45 16.62
CA ILE A 137 -9.57 8.74 17.30
C ILE A 137 -9.47 8.63 18.83
N LEU A 138 -9.76 7.46 19.37
CA LEU A 138 -9.72 7.25 20.81
C LEU A 138 -8.29 7.12 21.35
N ASN A 139 -7.41 6.53 20.52
CA ASN A 139 -6.01 6.29 20.89
C ASN A 139 -5.08 6.66 19.73
N PRO A 140 -5.00 7.97 19.36
CA PRO A 140 -4.20 8.40 18.22
C PRO A 140 -2.70 8.34 18.55
N ASN A 141 -2.03 7.24 18.19
CA ASN A 141 -0.63 7.00 18.50
C ASN A 141 0.34 7.41 17.38
N ILE A 142 -0.15 7.55 16.14
CA ILE A 142 0.69 7.85 14.97
C ILE A 142 1.47 9.17 15.11
N PRO A 143 0.93 10.26 15.71
CA PRO A 143 1.71 11.45 15.98
C PRO A 143 3.00 11.20 16.76
N THR A 144 2.94 10.37 17.81
CA THR A 144 4.11 9.97 18.60
C THR A 144 5.06 9.11 17.76
N MET A 145 4.52 8.11 17.04
CA MET A 145 5.30 7.15 16.24
C MET A 145 6.03 7.80 15.05
N THR A 146 5.66 9.03 14.69
CA THR A 146 6.29 9.82 13.62
C THR A 146 7.10 11.00 14.12
N GLY A 147 7.21 11.18 15.45
CA GLY A 147 7.90 12.31 16.06
C GLY A 147 7.16 13.64 15.93
N LEU A 148 5.88 13.62 15.52
CA LEU A 148 5.06 14.81 15.29
C LEU A 148 4.07 15.10 16.44
N GLY A 149 4.27 14.54 17.62
CA GLY A 149 3.32 14.62 18.74
C GLY A 149 2.89 16.05 19.14
N HIS A 150 3.73 17.05 18.87
CA HIS A 150 3.43 18.47 19.12
C HIS A 150 3.01 19.25 17.87
N GLY A 151 2.89 18.57 16.72
CA GLY A 151 2.50 19.18 15.45
C GLY A 151 1.07 19.72 15.51
N ARG A 152 0.81 20.79 14.77
CA ARG A 152 -0.52 21.35 14.57
C ARG A 152 -0.71 21.71 13.10
N PRO A 153 -1.72 21.12 12.41
CA PRO A 153 -2.03 21.47 11.03
C PRO A 153 -2.39 22.95 10.91
N LYS A 154 -1.90 23.62 9.90
CA LYS A 154 -2.32 24.98 9.54
C LYS A 154 -3.57 24.89 8.67
N VAL A 155 -4.42 25.91 8.73
CA VAL A 155 -5.54 26.07 7.81
C VAL A 155 -5.20 27.21 6.84
N VAL A 156 -5.30 26.92 5.54
CA VAL A 156 -5.04 27.87 4.45
C VAL A 156 -6.15 27.69 3.42
N ASP A 157 -6.86 28.76 3.10
CA ASP A 157 -8.00 28.76 2.16
C ASP A 157 -9.04 27.68 2.52
N ASP A 158 -9.47 27.65 3.78
CA ASP A 158 -10.43 26.69 4.36
C ASP A 158 -10.04 25.21 4.25
N LYS A 159 -8.79 24.91 3.93
CA LYS A 159 -8.23 23.54 3.91
C LYS A 159 -7.16 23.37 4.97
N MET A 160 -7.16 22.23 5.63
CA MET A 160 -6.07 21.82 6.52
C MET A 160 -4.84 21.42 5.68
N ILE A 161 -3.66 21.87 6.10
CA ILE A 161 -2.40 21.43 5.53
C ILE A 161 -1.92 20.23 6.34
N PRO A 162 -1.77 19.03 5.76
CA PRO A 162 -1.30 17.87 6.48
C PRO A 162 0.12 18.09 6.98
N LEU A 163 0.48 17.46 8.09
CA LEU A 163 1.87 17.42 8.53
C LEU A 163 2.66 16.43 7.66
N GLU A 164 3.96 16.62 7.60
CA GLU A 164 4.84 15.76 6.80
C GLU A 164 5.93 15.16 7.70
N ALA A 165 6.15 13.85 7.55
CA ALA A 165 7.26 13.13 8.16
C ALA A 165 7.76 12.06 7.18
N TYR A 166 9.05 11.87 7.09
CA TYR A 166 9.67 10.76 6.35
C TYR A 166 9.21 10.62 4.90
N GLY A 167 8.85 11.75 4.23
CA GLY A 167 8.41 11.77 2.84
C GLY A 167 6.92 11.42 2.64
N PHE A 168 6.14 11.20 3.69
CA PHE A 168 4.69 11.04 3.58
C PHE A 168 3.91 12.13 4.35
N LYS A 169 2.67 12.36 3.94
CA LYS A 169 1.74 13.31 4.55
C LYS A 169 0.88 12.61 5.59
N LEU A 170 0.56 13.30 6.69
CA LEU A 170 -0.11 12.71 7.83
C LEU A 170 -1.21 13.60 8.40
N MET A 171 -2.38 13.02 8.67
CA MET A 171 -3.43 13.59 9.51
C MET A 171 -3.84 12.64 10.61
N SER A 172 -4.04 13.19 11.80
CA SER A 172 -4.51 12.47 12.99
C SER A 172 -5.35 13.41 13.84
N THR A 173 -6.35 12.86 14.50
CA THR A 173 -7.10 13.61 15.54
C THR A 173 -6.21 14.00 16.71
N GLY A 174 -5.12 13.29 16.96
CA GLY A 174 -4.12 13.66 17.95
C GLY A 174 -3.48 15.04 17.71
N PHE A 175 -3.51 15.54 16.47
CA PHE A 175 -3.07 16.91 16.17
C PHE A 175 -4.11 18.00 16.51
N LEU A 176 -5.38 17.60 16.64
CA LEU A 176 -6.50 18.51 16.88
C LEU A 176 -6.90 18.54 18.37
N THR A 177 -6.38 17.62 19.16
CA THR A 177 -6.67 17.48 20.60
C THR A 177 -5.46 17.84 21.45
N THR A 178 -5.71 18.13 22.70
CA THR A 178 -4.66 18.23 23.74
C THR A 178 -4.82 17.07 24.72
N PRO A 179 -3.73 16.54 25.31
CA PRO A 179 -3.82 15.45 26.28
C PRO A 179 -4.80 15.73 27.43
N ASP A 180 -4.93 17.00 27.81
CA ASP A 180 -5.79 17.46 28.92
C ASP A 180 -7.27 17.61 28.55
N ARG A 181 -7.62 17.48 27.25
CA ARG A 181 -9.00 17.60 26.76
C ARG A 181 -9.30 16.47 25.77
N PRO A 182 -9.60 15.27 26.28
CA PRO A 182 -10.00 14.16 25.40
C PRO A 182 -11.26 14.53 24.64
N MET A 183 -11.26 14.31 23.33
CA MET A 183 -12.41 14.54 22.50
C MET A 183 -13.38 13.38 22.68
N ILE A 184 -14.53 13.62 23.31
CA ILE A 184 -15.60 12.62 23.39
C ILE A 184 -16.42 12.70 22.10
N LEU A 185 -16.01 11.93 21.11
CA LEU A 185 -16.73 11.83 19.84
C LEU A 185 -17.70 10.64 19.88
N ARG A 186 -18.97 10.89 19.62
CA ARG A 186 -19.95 9.83 19.35
C ARG A 186 -19.81 9.34 17.91
N GLY A 187 -20.24 8.12 17.61
CA GLY A 187 -20.08 7.48 16.30
C GLY A 187 -20.31 8.38 15.07
N PRO A 188 -21.44 9.13 14.98
CA PRO A 188 -21.69 10.05 13.86
C PRO A 188 -20.66 11.18 13.73
N MET A 189 -20.13 11.68 14.85
CA MET A 189 -19.09 12.73 14.84
C MET A 189 -17.73 12.17 14.41
N LEU A 190 -17.42 10.94 14.77
CA LEU A 190 -16.26 10.21 14.33
C LEU A 190 -16.22 10.09 12.81
N HIS A 191 -17.33 9.62 12.23
CA HIS A 191 -17.49 9.50 10.79
C HIS A 191 -17.30 10.86 10.07
N SER A 192 -17.89 11.93 10.61
CA SER A 192 -17.74 13.28 10.03
C SER A 192 -16.29 13.77 10.09
N ALA A 193 -15.58 13.55 11.21
CA ALA A 193 -14.18 13.95 11.36
C ALA A 193 -13.26 13.23 10.36
N ILE A 194 -13.44 11.91 10.19
CA ILE A 194 -12.64 11.16 9.22
C ILE A 194 -12.99 11.58 7.79
N ARG A 195 -14.28 11.82 7.49
CA ARG A 195 -14.66 12.33 6.18
C ARG A 195 -13.98 13.67 5.86
N GLN A 196 -13.91 14.58 6.83
CA GLN A 196 -13.19 15.85 6.68
C GLN A 196 -11.69 15.64 6.43
N PHE A 197 -11.07 14.60 7.00
CA PHE A 197 -9.69 14.28 6.68
C PHE A 197 -9.49 13.88 5.21
N PHE A 198 -10.48 13.30 4.56
CA PHE A 198 -10.41 13.06 3.13
C PHE A 198 -10.69 14.31 2.30
N THR A 199 -11.71 15.10 2.66
CA THR A 199 -12.24 16.18 1.81
C THR A 199 -11.65 17.55 2.11
N ASP A 200 -11.29 17.84 3.36
CA ASP A 200 -10.92 19.20 3.81
C ASP A 200 -9.42 19.35 4.09
N VAL A 201 -8.63 18.32 3.76
CA VAL A 201 -7.17 18.33 3.82
C VAL A 201 -6.57 18.49 2.42
N ARG A 202 -5.57 19.34 2.30
CA ARG A 202 -4.85 19.58 1.04
C ARG A 202 -3.78 18.51 0.82
N TRP A 203 -4.21 17.30 0.46
CA TRP A 203 -3.30 16.17 0.24
C TRP A 203 -2.42 16.33 -1.01
N GLY A 204 -2.90 16.99 -2.07
CA GLY A 204 -2.31 16.91 -3.42
C GLY A 204 -2.50 15.52 -4.02
N ASN A 205 -1.83 15.24 -5.12
CA ASN A 205 -1.93 13.93 -5.78
C ASN A 205 -1.20 12.87 -4.95
N LEU A 206 -1.90 11.81 -4.57
CA LEU A 206 -1.34 10.68 -3.84
C LEU A 206 -1.45 9.39 -4.66
N ASP A 207 -0.40 8.58 -4.62
CA ASP A 207 -0.42 7.22 -5.13
C ASP A 207 -1.17 6.30 -4.15
N TYR A 208 -0.88 6.45 -2.85
CA TYR A 208 -1.44 5.61 -1.79
C TYR A 208 -1.94 6.48 -0.64
N MET A 209 -3.17 6.25 -0.22
CA MET A 209 -3.70 6.70 1.06
C MET A 209 -3.84 5.50 1.99
N ILE A 210 -3.10 5.49 3.08
CA ILE A 210 -3.18 4.47 4.13
C ILE A 210 -4.09 4.97 5.23
N VAL A 211 -5.04 4.16 5.66
CA VAL A 211 -5.99 4.48 6.74
C VAL A 211 -5.80 3.48 7.86
N ASP A 212 -5.24 3.94 8.96
CA ASP A 212 -5.08 3.16 10.19
C ASP A 212 -6.42 3.14 10.94
N LEU A 213 -7.18 2.05 10.82
CA LEU A 213 -8.51 1.93 11.41
C LEU A 213 -8.46 1.71 12.94
N PRO A 214 -9.53 2.04 13.68
CA PRO A 214 -9.67 1.57 15.06
C PRO A 214 -9.58 0.03 15.15
N PRO A 215 -9.09 -0.52 16.26
CA PRO A 215 -9.01 -1.98 16.42
C PRO A 215 -10.39 -2.62 16.60
N GLY A 216 -10.49 -3.90 16.26
CA GLY A 216 -11.70 -4.71 16.41
C GLY A 216 -12.63 -4.65 15.20
N THR A 217 -13.83 -5.20 15.39
CA THR A 217 -14.88 -5.36 14.36
C THR A 217 -16.19 -4.68 14.75
N GLY A 218 -16.14 -3.74 15.70
CA GLY A 218 -17.29 -2.99 16.17
C GLY A 218 -17.74 -1.90 15.20
N ASP A 219 -18.64 -1.05 15.67
CA ASP A 219 -19.30 -0.01 14.84
C ASP A 219 -18.30 0.98 14.21
N ALA A 220 -17.23 1.33 14.91
CA ALA A 220 -16.28 2.33 14.41
C ALA A 220 -15.51 1.86 13.16
N PRO A 221 -14.76 0.73 13.16
CA PRO A 221 -14.09 0.26 11.96
C PRO A 221 -15.08 -0.11 10.85
N LEU A 222 -16.26 -0.67 11.19
CA LEU A 222 -17.31 -1.00 10.23
C LEU A 222 -17.81 0.26 9.51
N SER A 223 -18.22 1.28 10.26
CA SER A 223 -18.75 2.54 9.70
C SER A 223 -17.72 3.24 8.83
N LEU A 224 -16.46 3.23 9.24
CA LEU A 224 -15.37 3.82 8.45
C LEU A 224 -15.14 3.05 7.14
N ALA A 225 -15.08 1.71 7.20
CA ALA A 225 -14.91 0.88 6.01
C ALA A 225 -16.08 1.02 5.01
N GLN A 226 -17.31 1.26 5.50
CA GLN A 226 -18.48 1.53 4.65
C GLN A 226 -18.46 2.91 3.99
N SER A 227 -17.81 3.87 4.63
CA SER A 227 -17.91 5.29 4.25
C SER A 227 -17.03 5.68 3.09
N PHE A 228 -15.97 4.90 2.84
CA PHE A 228 -14.96 5.23 1.85
C PHE A 228 -14.80 4.10 0.82
N PRO A 229 -14.53 4.45 -0.44
CA PRO A 229 -14.24 3.47 -1.49
C PRO A 229 -12.84 2.89 -1.29
N LEU A 230 -12.72 1.89 -0.42
CA LEU A 230 -11.45 1.23 -0.16
C LEU A 230 -11.01 0.41 -1.37
N THR A 231 -9.76 0.60 -1.81
CA THR A 231 -9.14 -0.26 -2.81
C THR A 231 -8.92 -1.66 -2.27
N GLY A 232 -8.55 -1.74 -0.99
CA GLY A 232 -8.45 -3.00 -0.28
C GLY A 232 -8.08 -2.83 1.19
N ALA A 233 -8.08 -3.95 1.92
CA ALA A 233 -7.77 -4.00 3.34
C ALA A 233 -6.61 -4.96 3.64
N ILE A 234 -5.75 -4.57 4.57
CA ILE A 234 -4.70 -5.38 5.18
C ILE A 234 -5.15 -5.74 6.60
N ILE A 235 -5.03 -7.00 6.97
CA ILE A 235 -5.35 -7.48 8.31
C ILE A 235 -4.07 -7.79 9.07
N VAL A 236 -3.85 -7.08 10.18
CA VAL A 236 -2.71 -7.30 11.06
C VAL A 236 -3.11 -8.20 12.22
N THR A 237 -2.36 -9.27 12.44
CA THR A 237 -2.54 -10.19 13.57
C THR A 237 -1.21 -10.55 14.22
N GLN A 238 -1.28 -11.14 15.41
CA GLN A 238 -0.17 -11.85 16.05
C GLN A 238 -0.34 -13.35 15.81
N PRO A 239 0.71 -14.19 15.99
CA PRO A 239 0.66 -15.61 15.71
C PRO A 239 -0.30 -16.43 16.61
N GLN A 240 -0.62 -15.93 17.83
CA GLN A 240 -1.40 -16.69 18.81
C GLN A 240 -2.85 -16.93 18.34
N ASP A 241 -3.39 -18.08 18.64
CA ASP A 241 -4.74 -18.51 18.23
C ASP A 241 -5.84 -17.51 18.64
N VAL A 242 -5.73 -16.88 19.80
CA VAL A 242 -6.67 -15.82 20.24
C VAL A 242 -6.64 -14.61 19.31
N ALA A 243 -5.45 -14.18 18.87
CA ALA A 243 -5.32 -13.07 17.94
C ALA A 243 -5.81 -13.44 16.53
N VAL A 244 -5.53 -14.67 16.12
CA VAL A 244 -5.98 -15.24 14.83
C VAL A 244 -7.51 -15.33 14.80
N ALA A 245 -8.16 -15.77 15.88
CA ALA A 245 -9.62 -15.82 15.97
C ALA A 245 -10.27 -14.44 15.87
N ASP A 246 -9.64 -13.40 16.44
CA ASP A 246 -10.11 -12.02 16.30
C ASP A 246 -9.87 -11.48 14.88
N ALA A 247 -8.72 -11.77 14.28
CA ALA A 247 -8.41 -11.41 12.90
C ALA A 247 -9.38 -12.05 11.89
N LEU A 248 -9.83 -13.29 12.13
CA LEU A 248 -10.86 -13.95 11.35
C LEU A 248 -12.16 -13.15 11.28
N ARG A 249 -12.57 -12.54 12.40
CA ARG A 249 -13.76 -11.66 12.43
C ARG A 249 -13.57 -10.40 11.59
N SER A 250 -12.35 -9.84 11.58
CA SER A 250 -12.04 -8.70 10.72
C SER A 250 -12.07 -9.05 9.24
N ILE A 251 -11.56 -10.21 8.86
CA ILE A 251 -11.67 -10.73 7.49
C ILE A 251 -13.15 -10.81 7.09
N ALA A 252 -13.98 -11.46 7.90
CA ALA A 252 -15.41 -11.61 7.64
C ALA A 252 -16.15 -10.26 7.53
N MET A 253 -15.74 -9.25 8.32
CA MET A 253 -16.28 -7.90 8.22
C MET A 253 -15.99 -7.29 6.84
N PHE A 254 -14.74 -7.32 6.36
CA PHE A 254 -14.38 -6.76 5.06
C PHE A 254 -14.99 -7.53 3.90
N GLU A 255 -15.12 -8.87 4.00
CA GLU A 255 -15.84 -9.70 3.04
C GLU A 255 -17.32 -9.27 2.92
N THR A 256 -18.00 -9.06 4.07
CA THR A 256 -19.39 -8.58 4.11
C THR A 256 -19.55 -7.21 3.47
N LEU A 257 -18.54 -6.36 3.56
CA LEU A 257 -18.51 -5.04 2.94
C LEU A 257 -18.09 -5.05 1.46
N ASN A 258 -17.78 -6.21 0.90
CA ASN A 258 -17.22 -6.36 -0.44
C ASN A 258 -15.94 -5.53 -0.66
N VAL A 259 -15.13 -5.37 0.39
CA VAL A 259 -13.81 -4.74 0.31
C VAL A 259 -12.78 -5.81 -0.02
N PRO A 260 -12.00 -5.69 -1.09
CA PRO A 260 -10.95 -6.64 -1.43
C PRO A 260 -9.95 -6.80 -0.29
N LEU A 261 -9.62 -8.04 0.06
CA LEU A 261 -8.57 -8.32 1.03
C LEU A 261 -7.22 -8.36 0.29
N LEU A 262 -6.35 -7.41 0.59
CA LEU A 262 -4.97 -7.41 0.10
C LEU A 262 -4.19 -8.55 0.73
N GLY A 263 -4.47 -8.85 2.00
CA GLY A 263 -3.95 -10.02 2.68
C GLY A 263 -3.76 -9.84 4.19
N VAL A 264 -3.08 -10.82 4.79
CA VAL A 264 -2.79 -10.91 6.23
C VAL A 264 -1.30 -10.63 6.47
N VAL A 265 -1.01 -9.81 7.48
CA VAL A 265 0.33 -9.57 8.04
C VAL A 265 0.41 -10.22 9.41
N GLU A 266 1.37 -11.12 9.61
CA GLU A 266 1.71 -11.65 10.92
C GLU A 266 2.78 -10.78 11.57
N ASN A 267 2.43 -10.08 12.63
CA ASN A 267 3.33 -9.18 13.35
C ASN A 267 3.76 -9.78 14.70
N MET A 268 4.92 -9.35 15.19
CA MET A 268 5.51 -9.81 16.46
C MET A 268 5.77 -11.33 16.49
N ALA A 269 6.15 -11.91 15.36
CA ALA A 269 6.48 -13.32 15.25
C ALA A 269 7.82 -13.64 15.93
N GLY A 270 7.98 -14.84 16.43
CA GLY A 270 9.19 -15.35 17.06
C GLY A 270 8.91 -16.17 18.31
N ASP A 271 9.96 -16.53 19.05
CA ASP A 271 9.92 -17.47 20.16
C ASP A 271 8.90 -17.10 21.26
N PHE A 272 8.64 -15.82 21.47
CA PHE A 272 7.75 -15.36 22.53
C PHE A 272 6.26 -15.55 22.21
N PHE A 273 5.84 -15.22 20.98
CA PHE A 273 4.44 -15.30 20.55
C PHE A 273 4.16 -16.45 19.58
N GLY A 274 5.18 -17.20 19.17
CA GLY A 274 5.11 -18.22 18.16
C GLY A 274 5.13 -17.66 16.74
N GLU A 275 4.87 -18.52 15.77
CA GLU A 275 4.87 -18.21 14.35
C GLU A 275 3.83 -19.03 13.58
N GLY A 276 3.41 -18.52 12.40
CA GLY A 276 2.60 -19.25 11.43
C GLY A 276 1.08 -19.16 11.63
N GLY A 277 0.59 -18.52 12.70
CA GLY A 277 -0.85 -18.38 12.92
C GLY A 277 -1.53 -17.51 11.87
N GLY A 278 -0.89 -16.38 11.50
CA GLY A 278 -1.39 -15.50 10.45
C GLY A 278 -1.32 -16.12 9.07
N GLU A 279 -0.27 -16.91 8.80
CA GLU A 279 -0.12 -17.65 7.55
C GLU A 279 -1.19 -18.74 7.40
N ARG A 280 -1.45 -19.52 8.46
CA ARG A 280 -2.56 -20.50 8.47
C ARG A 280 -3.91 -19.82 8.22
N LEU A 281 -4.18 -18.71 8.89
CA LEU A 281 -5.41 -17.93 8.67
C LEU A 281 -5.56 -17.51 7.21
N ALA A 282 -4.48 -17.01 6.60
CA ALA A 282 -4.47 -16.59 5.21
C ALA A 282 -4.80 -17.77 4.27
N GLN A 283 -4.21 -18.93 4.51
CA GLN A 283 -4.48 -20.16 3.75
C GLN A 283 -5.94 -20.64 3.93
N GLU A 284 -6.43 -20.72 5.16
CA GLU A 284 -7.80 -21.15 5.48
C GLU A 284 -8.87 -20.26 4.84
N ARG A 285 -8.57 -18.96 4.72
CA ARG A 285 -9.50 -17.98 4.12
C ARG A 285 -9.24 -17.71 2.64
N SER A 286 -8.25 -18.38 2.03
CA SER A 286 -7.84 -18.16 0.63
C SER A 286 -7.54 -16.68 0.34
N VAL A 287 -6.94 -15.98 1.31
CA VAL A 287 -6.45 -14.61 1.15
C VAL A 287 -4.91 -14.62 1.12
N PRO A 288 -4.27 -13.64 0.48
CA PRO A 288 -2.81 -13.59 0.43
C PRO A 288 -2.18 -13.47 1.82
N PHE A 289 -1.06 -14.16 2.04
CA PHE A 289 -0.16 -13.88 3.16
C PHE A 289 0.87 -12.85 2.71
N LEU A 290 0.87 -11.67 3.35
CA LEU A 290 1.71 -10.54 2.94
C LEU A 290 3.11 -10.57 3.55
N GLY A 291 3.29 -11.34 4.60
CA GLY A 291 4.58 -11.51 5.24
C GLY A 291 4.51 -11.53 6.77
N ARG A 292 5.67 -11.79 7.34
CA ARG A 292 5.89 -11.93 8.77
C ARG A 292 6.89 -10.88 9.25
N ILE A 293 6.52 -10.13 10.29
CA ILE A 293 7.37 -9.15 10.95
C ILE A 293 7.84 -9.74 12.27
N PRO A 294 9.14 -9.86 12.51
CA PRO A 294 9.65 -10.43 13.75
C PRO A 294 9.36 -9.50 14.94
N LEU A 295 9.21 -10.08 16.13
CA LEU A 295 9.20 -9.33 17.38
C LEU A 295 10.60 -8.76 17.61
N ASP A 296 10.69 -7.42 17.63
CA ASP A 296 11.96 -6.71 17.77
C ASP A 296 11.83 -5.52 18.73
N ALA A 297 12.73 -5.43 19.67
CA ALA A 297 12.75 -4.33 20.65
C ALA A 297 13.03 -2.97 19.99
N GLU A 298 13.76 -2.93 18.89
CA GLU A 298 14.05 -1.70 18.16
C GLU A 298 12.82 -1.17 17.42
N VAL A 299 11.90 -2.04 16.97
CA VAL A 299 10.59 -1.63 16.44
C VAL A 299 9.79 -0.88 17.51
N ARG A 300 9.75 -1.41 18.74
CA ARG A 300 9.09 -0.73 19.87
C ARG A 300 9.75 0.62 20.17
N LYS A 301 11.08 0.63 20.35
CA LYS A 301 11.83 1.87 20.61
C LYS A 301 11.62 2.90 19.48
N GLY A 302 11.65 2.45 18.25
CA GLY A 302 11.38 3.29 17.08
C GLY A 302 10.00 3.96 17.17
N GLY A 303 8.97 3.21 17.56
CA GLY A 303 7.63 3.75 17.81
C GLY A 303 7.59 4.79 18.91
N ASP A 304 8.27 4.54 20.05
CA ASP A 304 8.30 5.45 21.18
C ASP A 304 9.05 6.77 20.87
N PHE A 305 10.08 6.71 20.04
CA PHE A 305 10.93 7.86 19.69
C PHE A 305 10.63 8.49 18.34
N GLY A 306 9.56 8.07 17.68
CA GLY A 306 9.17 8.61 16.39
C GLY A 306 10.13 8.27 15.25
N ARG A 307 10.72 7.08 15.25
CA ARG A 307 11.74 6.61 14.29
C ARG A 307 11.30 5.29 13.67
N PRO A 308 10.55 5.29 12.56
CA PRO A 308 10.12 4.06 11.89
C PRO A 308 11.32 3.17 11.57
N ILE A 309 11.26 1.88 11.98
CA ILE A 309 12.39 0.93 11.88
C ILE A 309 12.86 0.74 10.44
N VAL A 310 11.94 0.76 9.49
CA VAL A 310 12.23 0.60 8.06
C VAL A 310 13.19 1.66 7.51
N LEU A 311 13.25 2.84 8.16
CA LEU A 311 14.16 3.93 7.80
C LEU A 311 15.37 4.00 8.73
N TYR A 312 15.18 3.72 10.01
CA TYR A 312 16.21 3.88 11.02
C TYR A 312 17.20 2.71 11.04
N MET A 313 16.68 1.50 10.84
CA MET A 313 17.49 0.26 10.76
C MET A 313 17.03 -0.62 9.57
N PRO A 314 17.18 -0.13 8.32
CA PRO A 314 16.66 -0.82 7.14
C PRO A 314 17.24 -2.22 6.93
N GLU A 315 18.49 -2.44 7.38
CA GLU A 315 19.19 -3.72 7.25
C GLU A 315 18.86 -4.71 8.38
N SER A 316 18.12 -4.29 9.42
CA SER A 316 17.66 -5.21 10.46
C SER A 316 16.63 -6.20 9.91
N PRO A 317 16.45 -7.38 10.52
CA PRO A 317 15.42 -8.33 10.09
C PRO A 317 14.01 -7.71 10.04
N ALA A 318 13.67 -6.85 11.00
CA ALA A 318 12.39 -6.15 11.01
C ALA A 318 12.33 -5.06 9.92
N GLY A 319 13.40 -4.31 9.70
CA GLY A 319 13.49 -3.31 8.62
C GLY A 319 13.30 -3.94 7.24
N GLN A 320 14.01 -5.03 6.96
CA GLN A 320 13.87 -5.79 5.72
C GLN A 320 12.46 -6.38 5.55
N ALA A 321 11.85 -6.89 6.64
CA ALA A 321 10.50 -7.42 6.60
C ALA A 321 9.46 -6.33 6.26
N PHE A 322 9.60 -5.11 6.77
CA PHE A 322 8.73 -3.99 6.40
C PHE A 322 8.96 -3.51 4.96
N GLN A 323 10.19 -3.54 4.45
CA GLN A 323 10.46 -3.24 3.04
C GLN A 323 9.81 -4.29 2.12
N ALA A 324 9.97 -5.57 2.42
CA ALA A 324 9.33 -6.66 1.68
C ALA A 324 7.80 -6.55 1.73
N LEU A 325 7.23 -6.22 2.90
CA LEU A 325 5.79 -5.98 3.06
C LEU A 325 5.31 -4.86 2.14
N ALA A 326 6.01 -3.73 2.09
CA ALA A 326 5.62 -2.60 1.24
C ALA A 326 5.63 -2.97 -0.25
N GLN A 327 6.63 -3.72 -0.69
CA GLN A 327 6.72 -4.24 -2.05
C GLN A 327 5.55 -5.18 -2.37
N THR A 328 5.27 -6.14 -1.49
CA THR A 328 4.16 -7.10 -1.66
C THR A 328 2.81 -6.39 -1.69
N VAL A 329 2.58 -5.42 -0.79
CA VAL A 329 1.34 -4.64 -0.75
C VAL A 329 1.16 -3.83 -2.04
N ALA A 330 2.20 -3.15 -2.51
CA ALA A 330 2.15 -2.35 -3.73
C ALA A 330 1.82 -3.22 -4.97
N ALA A 331 2.41 -4.40 -5.07
CA ALA A 331 2.14 -5.38 -6.11
C ALA A 331 0.69 -5.89 -6.05
N ARG A 332 0.19 -6.24 -4.86
CA ARG A 332 -1.20 -6.68 -4.66
C ARG A 332 -2.24 -5.62 -5.02
N ILE A 333 -1.97 -4.35 -4.71
CA ILE A 333 -2.83 -3.23 -5.11
C ILE A 333 -2.91 -3.16 -6.64
N SER A 334 -1.79 -3.26 -7.33
CA SER A 334 -1.75 -3.24 -8.80
C SER A 334 -2.60 -4.36 -9.39
N VAL A 335 -2.50 -5.58 -8.86
CA VAL A 335 -3.31 -6.73 -9.29
C VAL A 335 -4.81 -6.45 -9.09
N VAL A 336 -5.22 -6.00 -7.90
CA VAL A 336 -6.63 -5.69 -7.59
C VAL A 336 -7.18 -4.61 -8.51
N MET A 337 -6.40 -3.57 -8.79
CA MET A 337 -6.85 -2.45 -9.63
C MET A 337 -6.96 -2.84 -11.09
N LEU A 338 -6.04 -3.64 -11.62
CA LEU A 338 -6.08 -4.11 -13.00
C LEU A 338 -7.19 -5.13 -13.24
N GLN A 339 -7.43 -6.04 -12.29
CA GLN A 339 -8.57 -6.96 -12.35
C GLN A 339 -9.91 -6.22 -12.30
N ALA A 340 -10.01 -5.16 -11.50
CA ALA A 340 -11.22 -4.31 -11.47
C ALA A 340 -11.43 -3.52 -12.76
N ALA A 341 -10.37 -3.22 -13.52
CA ALA A 341 -10.45 -2.53 -14.81
C ALA A 341 -10.90 -3.45 -15.96
N ASP A 342 -10.61 -4.74 -15.89
CA ASP A 342 -11.02 -5.75 -16.88
C ASP A 342 -12.51 -6.13 -16.75
N VAL A 343 -13.16 -5.81 -15.63
CA VAL A 343 -14.62 -5.90 -15.49
C VAL A 343 -15.25 -4.68 -16.16
N ILE A 344 -15.38 -4.71 -17.49
CA ILE A 344 -16.15 -3.72 -18.24
C ILE A 344 -17.62 -3.90 -17.83
N PRO A 345 -18.30 -2.90 -17.21
CA PRO A 345 -19.73 -2.95 -17.09
C PRO A 345 -20.28 -2.92 -18.54
N LEU A 346 -20.91 -4.00 -18.96
CA LEU A 346 -21.77 -4.00 -20.13
C LEU A 346 -22.89 -2.99 -19.85
N ASN A 347 -22.70 -1.73 -20.22
CA ASN A 347 -23.78 -0.80 -20.38
C ASN A 347 -24.63 -1.35 -21.55
N ILE A 348 -25.65 -2.10 -21.20
CA ILE A 348 -26.75 -2.41 -22.10
C ILE A 348 -27.37 -1.06 -22.43
N ILE A 349 -27.00 -0.51 -23.59
CA ILE A 349 -27.72 0.61 -24.19
C ILE A 349 -29.04 0.01 -24.66
N GLY A 350 -30.10 0.26 -23.90
CA GLY A 350 -31.47 0.08 -24.28
C GLY A 350 -32.04 1.38 -24.83
#